data_cc3d9f426f5a8956a54ff557307664ce
#
_entry.id   cc3d9f426f5a8956a54ff557307664ce
#
_cell.length_a   1.000
_cell.length_b   1.000
_cell.length_c   1.000
_cell.angle_alpha   90.00
_cell.angle_beta   90.00
_cell.angle_gamma   90.00
#
_symmetry.space_group_name_H-M   'P 1'
#
loop_
_entity.id
_entity.type
_entity.pdbx_description
1 polymer ?
#
loop_
_entity_poly.entity_id
_entity_poly.type
_entity_poly.pdbx_seq_one_letter_code
_entity_poly.pdbx_strand_id
1 'polypeptide(L)'
;MAERKKNMGKVFEKEFKDSVPADCFLERYKDDTSGFYGVSNPADFRLYKFPVLILLELKTHKGKSLPLAKIRESQLKGMIKAVNYLGVYGGYMVNFRDLEETYFLSVGYVENFVKAGERKSIPVEFFRDHGIRIPSEKKRTLYKYDLSSWLKRYELRVEVI
;
A
#
# COMPACT_ATOMS: atom_id res chain seq x y z
N MET A 1 -2.49 24.59 -25.53
CA MET A 1 -2.04 24.40 -24.14
C MET A 1 -2.07 22.91 -23.82
N ALA A 2 -0.94 22.34 -23.53
CA ALA A 2 -0.89 20.95 -23.13
C ALA A 2 -1.51 20.83 -21.72
N GLU A 3 -2.60 20.09 -21.59
CA GLU A 3 -3.11 19.69 -20.28
C GLU A 3 -2.00 18.99 -19.51
N ARG A 4 -1.61 19.55 -18.35
CA ARG A 4 -0.71 18.87 -17.44
C ARG A 4 -1.34 17.53 -17.06
N LYS A 5 -0.82 16.44 -17.61
CA LYS A 5 -1.20 15.08 -17.19
C LYS A 5 -1.14 15.00 -15.67
N LYS A 6 -2.31 14.86 -15.05
CA LYS A 6 -2.43 14.70 -13.61
C LYS A 6 -1.60 13.48 -13.18
N ASN A 7 -0.65 13.70 -12.27
CA ASN A 7 0.10 12.58 -11.70
C ASN A 7 -0.81 11.79 -10.75
N MET A 8 -1.36 10.68 -11.23
CA MET A 8 -2.32 9.88 -10.48
C MET A 8 -1.74 9.25 -9.21
N GLY A 9 -0.44 9.01 -9.17
CA GLY A 9 0.23 8.55 -7.95
C GLY A 9 0.13 9.59 -6.83
N LYS A 10 0.40 10.86 -7.14
CA LYS A 10 0.26 11.96 -6.17
C LYS A 10 -1.20 12.19 -5.76
N VAL A 11 -2.14 12.00 -6.67
CA VAL A 11 -3.58 12.10 -6.37
C VAL A 11 -3.98 11.01 -5.40
N PHE A 12 -3.62 9.77 -5.66
CA PHE A 12 -3.91 8.65 -4.77
C PHE A 12 -3.26 8.81 -3.39
N GLU A 13 -2.01 9.26 -3.35
CA GLU A 13 -1.31 9.55 -2.10
C GLU A 13 -2.04 10.59 -1.25
N LYS A 14 -2.54 11.67 -1.88
CA LYS A 14 -3.35 12.69 -1.21
C LYS A 14 -4.68 12.13 -0.72
N GLU A 15 -5.40 11.40 -1.54
CA GLU A 15 -6.66 10.74 -1.18
C GLU A 15 -6.48 9.81 0.02
N PHE A 16 -5.39 9.04 0.03
CA PHE A 16 -5.05 8.16 1.14
C PHE A 16 -4.78 8.95 2.44
N LYS A 17 -3.91 9.95 2.39
CA LYS A 17 -3.59 10.80 3.55
C LYS A 17 -4.84 11.44 4.16
N ASP A 18 -5.70 11.99 3.32
CA ASP A 18 -6.93 12.66 3.74
C ASP A 18 -7.96 11.66 4.33
N SER A 19 -7.76 10.37 4.10
CA SER A 19 -8.66 9.30 4.58
C SER A 19 -8.17 8.63 5.88
N VAL A 20 -6.96 8.92 6.33
CA VAL A 20 -6.39 8.30 7.55
C VAL A 20 -7.16 8.79 8.78
N PRO A 21 -7.64 7.87 9.64
CA PRO A 21 -8.32 8.25 10.88
C PRO A 21 -7.45 9.08 11.81
N ALA A 22 -8.09 9.96 12.62
CA ALA A 22 -7.40 10.90 13.49
C ALA A 22 -6.60 10.22 14.62
N ASP A 23 -6.96 9.00 15.01
CA ASP A 23 -6.26 8.20 16.03
C ASP A 23 -5.05 7.41 15.48
N CYS A 24 -4.74 7.58 14.21
CA CYS A 24 -3.58 6.99 13.56
C CYS A 24 -2.46 8.03 13.41
N PHE A 25 -1.23 7.61 13.66
CA PHE A 25 -0.05 8.39 13.30
C PHE A 25 0.42 7.95 11.91
N LEU A 26 0.48 8.89 10.98
CA LEU A 26 0.96 8.66 9.63
C LEU A 26 2.20 9.50 9.35
N GLU A 27 3.25 8.86 8.88
CA GLU A 27 4.46 9.53 8.42
C GLU A 27 4.89 9.01 7.06
N ARG A 28 5.13 9.96 6.14
CA ARG A 28 5.73 9.65 4.86
C ARG A 28 7.23 9.54 5.01
N TYR A 29 7.81 8.47 4.47
CA TYR A 29 9.26 8.40 4.33
C TYR A 29 9.73 9.49 3.36
N LYS A 30 10.78 10.20 3.73
CA LYS A 30 11.40 11.22 2.86
C LYS A 30 12.02 10.52 1.67
N ASP A 31 11.87 11.12 0.49
CA ASP A 31 12.59 10.66 -0.69
C ASP A 31 14.10 10.79 -0.40
N ASP A 32 14.83 9.74 -0.75
CA ASP A 32 16.29 9.75 -0.57
C ASP A 32 16.93 10.59 -1.68
N THR A 33 16.96 11.90 -1.47
CA THR A 33 17.58 12.87 -2.39
C THR A 33 19.02 13.22 -2.02
N SER A 34 19.55 12.65 -0.93
CA SER A 34 20.84 13.07 -0.36
C SER A 34 22.05 12.32 -0.89
N GLY A 35 21.90 11.44 -1.88
CA GLY A 35 23.03 10.77 -2.53
C GLY A 35 23.80 9.78 -1.65
N PHE A 36 23.27 9.38 -0.51
CA PHE A 36 23.82 8.29 0.28
C PHE A 36 23.44 6.97 -0.36
N TYR A 37 24.41 6.36 -1.02
CA TYR A 37 24.29 5.01 -1.56
C TYR A 37 23.99 4.03 -0.42
N GLY A 38 22.84 3.34 -0.48
CA GLY A 38 22.56 2.19 0.37
C GLY A 38 21.39 2.29 1.34
N VAL A 39 20.70 3.43 1.45
CA VAL A 39 19.48 3.54 2.27
C VAL A 39 18.27 3.66 1.39
N SER A 40 17.63 2.53 1.08
CA SER A 40 16.33 2.49 0.44
C SER A 40 15.24 2.44 1.50
N ASN A 41 14.28 3.36 1.43
CA ASN A 41 13.10 3.29 2.30
C ASN A 41 12.30 2.01 1.99
N PRO A 42 11.83 1.28 3.01
CA PRO A 42 11.09 0.04 2.81
C PRO A 42 9.68 0.27 2.23
N ALA A 43 9.16 1.49 2.32
CA ALA A 43 7.81 1.83 1.89
C ALA A 43 7.65 3.34 1.69
N ASP A 44 6.52 3.78 1.15
CA ASP A 44 6.17 5.20 1.07
C ASP A 44 5.80 5.78 2.43
N PHE A 45 5.06 5.00 3.23
CA PHE A 45 4.51 5.43 4.52
C PHE A 45 4.74 4.40 5.61
N ARG A 46 4.82 4.91 6.84
CA ARG A 46 4.57 4.16 8.05
C ARG A 46 3.33 4.70 8.73
N LEU A 47 2.42 3.80 9.06
CA LEU A 47 1.19 4.09 9.77
C LEU A 47 1.22 3.37 11.10
N TYR A 48 1.07 4.12 12.18
CA TYR A 48 0.95 3.53 13.50
C TYR A 48 -0.47 3.71 14.03
N LYS A 49 -1.07 2.60 14.39
CA LYS A 49 -2.28 2.58 15.20
C LYS A 49 -2.06 1.54 16.29
N PHE A 50 -2.07 1.98 17.55
CA PHE A 50 -1.83 1.05 18.67
C PHE A 50 -2.65 -0.23 18.49
N PRO A 51 -2.02 -1.42 18.60
CA PRO A 51 -0.63 -1.68 18.97
C PRO A 51 0.28 -2.02 17.77
N VAL A 52 -0.08 -1.66 16.55
CA VAL A 52 0.60 -2.11 15.33
C VAL A 52 1.25 -0.97 14.54
N LEU A 53 2.35 -1.32 13.90
CA LEU A 53 3.02 -0.50 12.89
C LEU A 53 2.83 -1.14 11.52
N ILE A 54 2.34 -0.37 10.55
CA ILE A 54 2.10 -0.84 9.19
C ILE A 54 2.97 -0.06 8.22
N LEU A 55 3.80 -0.77 7.46
CA LEU A 55 4.56 -0.22 6.35
C LEU A 55 3.74 -0.31 5.08
N LEU A 56 3.54 0.81 4.39
CA LEU A 56 2.65 0.91 3.25
C LEU A 56 3.37 1.46 2.03
N GLU A 57 3.32 0.70 0.95
CA GLU A 57 3.66 1.17 -0.38
C GLU A 57 2.36 1.43 -1.15
N LEU A 58 2.19 2.64 -1.66
CA LEU A 58 1.02 3.02 -2.44
C LEU A 58 1.28 2.86 -3.92
N LYS A 59 0.40 2.16 -4.62
CA LYS A 59 0.45 2.01 -6.08
C LYS A 59 -0.90 2.35 -6.69
N THR A 60 -0.89 3.05 -7.80
CA THR A 60 -2.08 3.24 -8.64
C THR A 60 -1.80 2.74 -10.05
N HIS A 61 -2.79 2.09 -10.65
CA HIS A 61 -2.67 1.53 -11.98
C HIS A 61 -4.00 1.64 -12.73
N LYS A 62 -3.93 1.89 -14.03
CA LYS A 62 -5.12 2.01 -14.87
C LYS A 62 -5.64 0.68 -15.39
N GLY A 63 -4.82 -0.31 -15.58
CA GLY A 63 -5.23 -1.62 -16.11
C GLY A 63 -5.77 -2.56 -15.04
N LYS A 64 -5.95 -3.82 -15.43
CA LYS A 64 -6.49 -4.91 -14.59
C LYS A 64 -5.40 -5.77 -13.93
N SER A 65 -4.15 -5.44 -14.13
CA SER A 65 -3.00 -6.17 -13.60
C SER A 65 -1.90 -5.19 -13.19
N LEU A 66 -1.35 -5.35 -12.01
CA LEU A 66 -0.22 -4.54 -11.54
C LEU A 66 1.10 -5.13 -12.08
N PRO A 67 1.84 -4.42 -12.95
CA PRO A 67 3.13 -4.91 -13.43
C PRO A 67 4.13 -5.10 -12.29
N LEU A 68 4.84 -6.25 -12.27
CA LEU A 68 5.89 -6.50 -11.28
C LEU A 68 7.06 -5.51 -11.39
N ALA A 69 7.25 -4.89 -12.55
CA ALA A 69 8.22 -3.81 -12.74
C ALA A 69 7.95 -2.57 -11.85
N LYS A 70 6.72 -2.41 -11.36
CA LYS A 70 6.36 -1.35 -10.38
C LYS A 70 6.71 -1.71 -8.94
N ILE A 71 7.11 -2.95 -8.68
CA ILE A 71 7.50 -3.42 -7.35
C ILE A 71 9.03 -3.41 -7.27
N ARG A 72 9.56 -2.52 -6.46
CA ARG A 72 11.00 -2.43 -6.26
C ARG A 72 11.49 -3.56 -5.35
N GLU A 73 12.50 -4.29 -5.79
CA GLU A 73 13.05 -5.42 -5.03
C GLU A 73 13.59 -4.98 -3.65
N SER A 74 14.25 -3.83 -3.58
CA SER A 74 14.77 -3.28 -2.32
C SER A 74 13.67 -2.97 -1.30
N GLN A 75 12.54 -2.43 -1.76
CA GLN A 75 11.38 -2.16 -0.90
C GLN A 75 10.73 -3.46 -0.44
N LEU A 76 10.55 -4.41 -1.36
CA LEU A 76 10.00 -5.73 -1.04
C LEU A 76 10.84 -6.43 0.04
N LYS A 77 12.16 -6.51 -0.14
CA LYS A 77 13.08 -7.11 0.82
C LYS A 77 13.07 -6.39 2.18
N GLY A 78 13.08 -5.07 2.17
CA GLY A 78 13.05 -4.26 3.39
C GLY A 78 11.75 -4.48 4.18
N MET A 79 10.63 -4.56 3.50
CA MET A 79 9.33 -4.80 4.12
C MET A 79 9.21 -6.22 4.68
N ILE A 80 9.69 -7.23 3.94
CA ILE A 80 9.74 -8.63 4.39
C ILE A 80 10.58 -8.76 5.66
N LYS A 81 11.72 -8.11 5.73
CA LYS A 81 12.56 -8.09 6.93
C LYS A 81 11.84 -7.47 8.12
N ALA A 82 11.12 -6.37 7.91
CA ALA A 82 10.43 -5.64 8.97
C ALA A 82 9.26 -6.44 9.56
N VAL A 83 8.49 -7.16 8.75
CA VAL A 83 7.31 -7.91 9.23
C VAL A 83 7.65 -9.15 10.06
N ASN A 84 8.92 -9.51 10.19
CA ASN A 84 9.37 -10.53 11.12
C ASN A 84 9.29 -10.07 12.59
N TYR A 85 9.15 -8.77 12.84
CA TYR A 85 8.99 -8.26 14.20
C TYR A 85 7.52 -8.24 14.62
N LEU A 86 7.27 -8.62 15.86
CA LEU A 86 5.90 -8.65 16.41
C LEU A 86 5.27 -7.26 16.36
N GLY A 87 4.03 -7.20 15.89
CA GLY A 87 3.29 -5.96 15.76
C GLY A 87 3.63 -5.13 14.51
N VAL A 88 4.57 -5.58 13.69
CA VAL A 88 4.93 -4.93 12.42
C VAL A 88 4.28 -5.66 11.25
N TYR A 89 3.55 -4.93 10.44
CA TYR A 89 2.91 -5.40 9.22
C TYR A 89 3.39 -4.59 8.04
N GLY A 90 3.23 -5.11 6.85
CA GLY A 90 3.61 -4.40 5.65
C GLY A 90 2.88 -4.93 4.43
N GLY A 91 2.70 -4.06 3.46
CA GLY A 91 2.07 -4.44 2.22
C GLY A 91 1.87 -3.28 1.26
N TYR A 92 1.16 -3.60 0.22
CA TYR A 92 0.88 -2.70 -0.90
C TYR A 92 -0.60 -2.32 -0.88
N MET A 93 -0.88 -1.03 -0.88
CA MET A 93 -2.22 -0.52 -1.12
C MET A 93 -2.30 -0.13 -2.59
N VAL A 94 -3.07 -0.91 -3.34
CA VAL A 94 -3.13 -0.78 -4.80
C VAL A 94 -4.51 -0.31 -5.22
N ASN A 95 -4.53 0.82 -5.92
CA ASN A 95 -5.73 1.38 -6.54
C ASN A 95 -5.75 1.05 -8.03
N PHE A 96 -6.71 0.22 -8.42
CA PHE A 96 -7.03 -0.03 -9.82
C PHE A 96 -8.02 1.02 -10.29
N ARG A 97 -7.50 2.12 -10.81
CA ARG A 97 -8.27 3.35 -11.06
C ARG A 97 -9.45 3.16 -12.02
N ASP A 98 -9.27 2.42 -13.10
CA ASP A 98 -10.33 2.19 -14.09
C ASP A 98 -11.44 1.26 -13.58
N LEU A 99 -11.13 0.43 -12.61
CA LEU A 99 -12.09 -0.48 -11.97
C LEU A 99 -12.75 0.14 -10.74
N GLU A 100 -12.24 1.27 -10.26
CA GLU A 100 -12.64 1.88 -8.98
C GLU A 100 -12.53 0.91 -7.79
N GLU A 101 -11.53 0.04 -7.84
CA GLU A 101 -11.24 -0.94 -6.79
C GLU A 101 -9.88 -0.65 -6.14
N THR A 102 -9.85 -0.71 -4.81
CA THR A 102 -8.63 -0.54 -4.02
C THR A 102 -8.48 -1.69 -3.04
N TYR A 103 -7.27 -2.23 -2.96
CA TYR A 103 -6.94 -3.38 -2.12
C TYR A 103 -5.68 -3.14 -1.31
N PHE A 104 -5.66 -3.65 -0.09
CA PHE A 104 -4.42 -3.88 0.64
C PHE A 104 -4.01 -5.35 0.45
N LEU A 105 -2.81 -5.57 -0.05
CA LEU A 105 -2.22 -6.89 -0.21
C LEU A 105 -0.97 -7.00 0.66
N SER A 106 -0.98 -7.93 1.62
CA SER A 106 0.16 -8.16 2.51
C SER A 106 1.41 -8.54 1.73
N VAL A 107 2.56 -8.08 2.21
CA VAL A 107 3.85 -8.29 1.54
C VAL A 107 4.19 -9.76 1.30
N GLY A 108 3.76 -10.66 2.17
CA GLY A 108 3.96 -12.11 2.01
C GLY A 108 3.32 -12.67 0.75
N TYR A 109 2.13 -12.20 0.40
CA TYR A 109 1.47 -12.60 -0.86
C TYR A 109 2.21 -12.08 -2.08
N VAL A 110 2.71 -10.85 -2.02
CA VAL A 110 3.51 -10.27 -3.10
C VAL A 110 4.81 -11.04 -3.28
N GLU A 111 5.51 -11.34 -2.19
CA GLU A 111 6.73 -12.14 -2.20
C GLU A 111 6.51 -13.51 -2.85
N ASN A 112 5.47 -14.23 -2.43
CA ASN A 112 5.14 -15.54 -2.98
C ASN A 112 4.80 -15.47 -4.47
N PHE A 113 4.08 -14.44 -4.88
CA PHE A 113 3.75 -14.23 -6.29
C PHE A 113 5.00 -14.00 -7.14
N VAL A 114 5.91 -13.15 -6.66
CA VAL A 114 7.19 -12.85 -7.33
C VAL A 114 8.07 -14.09 -7.39
N LYS A 115 8.18 -14.85 -6.31
CA LYS A 115 8.99 -16.09 -6.25
C LYS A 115 8.47 -17.19 -7.16
N ALA A 116 7.16 -17.31 -7.33
CA ALA A 116 6.58 -18.27 -8.26
C ALA A 116 7.03 -18.05 -9.71
N GLY A 117 7.28 -16.80 -10.10
CA GLY A 117 7.88 -16.45 -11.38
C GLY A 117 7.03 -16.78 -12.62
N GLU A 118 5.74 -17.07 -12.44
CA GLU A 118 4.86 -17.53 -13.52
C GLU A 118 4.33 -16.40 -14.39
N ARG A 119 4.22 -15.19 -13.82
CA ARG A 119 3.61 -14.02 -14.47
C ARG A 119 4.43 -12.76 -14.22
N LYS A 120 4.35 -11.82 -15.18
CA LYS A 120 5.00 -10.51 -15.09
C LYS A 120 4.13 -9.41 -14.46
N SER A 121 2.89 -9.74 -14.13
CA SER A 121 1.96 -8.81 -13.48
C SER A 121 1.01 -9.55 -12.55
N ILE A 122 0.60 -8.89 -11.47
CA ILE A 122 -0.37 -9.44 -10.52
C ILE A 122 -1.76 -9.02 -10.98
N PRO A 123 -2.63 -9.97 -11.40
CA PRO A 123 -3.97 -9.64 -11.87
C PRO A 123 -4.87 -9.19 -10.72
N VAL A 124 -5.88 -8.37 -11.01
CA VAL A 124 -6.82 -7.89 -10.01
C VAL A 124 -7.56 -9.02 -9.28
N GLU A 125 -7.77 -10.15 -9.94
CA GLU A 125 -8.38 -11.34 -9.34
C GLU A 125 -7.57 -11.85 -8.15
N PHE A 126 -6.23 -11.78 -8.22
CA PHE A 126 -5.37 -12.14 -7.10
C PHE A 126 -5.57 -11.23 -5.89
N PHE A 127 -5.79 -9.94 -6.12
CA PHE A 127 -6.13 -8.97 -5.07
C PHE A 127 -7.52 -9.23 -4.49
N ARG A 128 -8.48 -9.61 -5.33
CA ARG A 128 -9.83 -9.98 -4.87
C ARG A 128 -9.81 -11.22 -3.99
N ASP A 129 -8.98 -12.20 -4.32
CA ASP A 129 -8.89 -13.49 -3.61
C ASP A 129 -8.08 -13.40 -2.31
N HIS A 130 -6.99 -12.64 -2.31
CA HIS A 130 -6.01 -12.61 -1.21
C HIS A 130 -5.87 -11.27 -0.51
N GLY A 131 -6.31 -10.19 -1.13
CA GLY A 131 -6.24 -8.86 -0.57
C GLY A 131 -7.44 -8.52 0.30
N ILE A 132 -7.33 -7.37 0.95
CA ILE A 132 -8.41 -6.77 1.72
C ILE A 132 -8.95 -5.61 0.90
N ARG A 133 -10.20 -5.65 0.51
CA ARG A 133 -10.83 -4.53 -0.19
C ARG A 133 -10.97 -3.33 0.73
N ILE A 134 -10.58 -2.18 0.21
CA ILE A 134 -10.74 -0.89 0.87
C ILE A 134 -11.91 -0.16 0.22
N PRO A 135 -13.06 -0.03 0.90
CA PRO A 135 -14.20 0.70 0.36
C PRO A 135 -13.86 2.16 0.11
N SER A 136 -14.45 2.74 -0.90
CA SER A 136 -14.26 4.15 -1.22
C SER A 136 -15.56 4.81 -1.63
N GLU A 137 -15.64 6.12 -1.41
CA GLU A 137 -16.72 6.98 -1.86
C GLU A 137 -16.13 8.13 -2.67
N LYS A 138 -16.70 8.38 -3.84
CA LYS A 138 -16.28 9.50 -4.68
C LYS A 138 -16.86 10.80 -4.15
N LYS A 139 -16.00 11.74 -3.79
CA LYS A 139 -16.34 13.10 -3.37
C LYS A 139 -15.91 14.08 -4.45
N ARG A 140 -16.86 14.53 -5.30
CA ARG A 140 -16.57 15.37 -6.47
C ARG A 140 -15.52 14.72 -7.40
N THR A 141 -14.26 15.09 -7.26
CA THR A 141 -13.15 14.60 -8.10
C THR A 141 -12.17 13.68 -7.38
N LEU A 142 -12.29 13.53 -6.06
CA LEU A 142 -11.40 12.72 -5.22
C LEU A 142 -12.18 11.59 -4.54
N TYR A 143 -11.47 10.51 -4.24
CA TYR A 143 -12.00 9.41 -3.45
C TYR A 143 -11.66 9.59 -1.98
N LYS A 144 -12.63 9.26 -1.13
CA LYS A 144 -12.39 9.04 0.29
C LYS A 144 -12.48 7.54 0.58
N TYR A 145 -11.45 7.02 1.23
CA TYR A 145 -11.35 5.60 1.58
C TYR A 145 -11.84 5.35 3.00
N ASP A 146 -12.57 4.23 3.17
CA ASP A 146 -12.86 3.71 4.50
C ASP A 146 -11.73 2.78 4.94
N LEU A 147 -10.81 3.30 5.72
CA LEU A 147 -9.68 2.56 6.28
C LEU A 147 -10.02 1.87 7.60
N SER A 148 -11.15 2.20 8.21
CA SER A 148 -11.50 1.72 9.55
C SER A 148 -11.69 0.22 9.60
N SER A 149 -12.37 -0.37 8.64
CA SER A 149 -12.63 -1.82 8.59
C SER A 149 -11.35 -2.62 8.37
N TRP A 150 -10.42 -2.10 7.57
CA TRP A 150 -9.10 -2.69 7.40
C TRP A 150 -8.28 -2.63 8.68
N LEU A 151 -8.22 -1.47 9.33
CA LEU A 151 -7.43 -1.26 10.55
C LEU A 151 -7.96 -2.06 11.74
N LYS A 152 -9.28 -2.24 11.86
CA LYS A 152 -9.89 -3.08 12.91
C LYS A 152 -9.39 -4.52 12.92
N ARG A 153 -8.95 -5.04 11.78
CA ARG A 153 -8.40 -6.41 11.70
C ARG A 153 -7.14 -6.60 12.54
N TYR A 154 -6.41 -5.53 12.81
CA TYR A 154 -5.19 -5.56 13.63
C TYR A 154 -5.49 -5.41 15.12
N GLU A 155 -6.59 -4.77 15.49
CA GLU A 155 -7.02 -4.62 16.89
C GLU A 155 -7.33 -5.98 17.53
N LEU A 156 -7.94 -6.89 16.77
CA LEU A 156 -8.34 -8.22 17.24
C LEU A 156 -7.15 -9.20 17.48
N ARG A 157 -5.95 -8.82 17.05
CA ARG A 157 -4.76 -9.68 17.18
C ARG A 157 -3.98 -9.45 18.48
N VAL A 158 -4.44 -8.54 19.32
CA VAL A 158 -3.77 -8.17 20.58
C VAL A 158 -4.52 -8.74 21.80
N GLU A 159 -5.50 -9.58 21.59
CA GLU A 159 -6.06 -10.33 22.71
C GLU A 159 -5.05 -11.38 23.15
N VAL A 160 -4.50 -11.12 24.31
CA VAL A 160 -3.89 -12.06 25.26
C VAL A 160 -2.39 -12.34 25.08
N ILE A 161 -1.65 -11.64 25.86
CA ILE A 161 -0.76 -12.36 26.77
C ILE A 161 -1.15 -12.04 28.20
#